data_d37b03bbdba8c57235c6937afdb9d173
#
_entry.id   d37b03bbdba8c57235c6937afdb9d173
#
_cell.length_a   1.000
_cell.length_b   1.000
_cell.length_c   1.000
_cell.angle_alpha   90.00
_cell.angle_beta   90.00
_cell.angle_gamma   90.00
#
_symmetry.space_group_name_H-M   'P 1'
#
loop_
_entity.id
_entity.type
_entity.pdbx_description
1 polymer ?
#
loop_
_entity_poly.entity_id
_entity_poly.type
_entity_poly.pdbx_seq_one_letter_code
_entity_poly.pdbx_strand_id
1 'polypeptide(L)'
;MSSNKGIVNMTSRVEGKELIMERTFHAPRELVFKAFSDSKHLESWWGPQGWKTENKTFEFKQEGVWHYCMRCEDKNQGEFYGMESWGKAIYKEIVEPEKIVYIDAFSDKDGNISDQMPEMIITVLFNDSGENTKLTVRSQFSSEDELKKVVEMGVEQGMASQFDCLDEVLAEWK
;
A
#
# COMPACT_ATOMS: atom_id res chain seq x y z
N MET A 1 19.30 17.89 -2.13
CA MET A 1 19.37 17.29 -2.27
C MET A 1 18.52 16.51 -2.53
N SER A 2 18.12 16.05 -2.11
CA SER A 2 17.35 15.11 -2.65
C SER A 2 16.15 15.61 -3.30
N SER A 3 15.96 15.25 -4.46
CA SER A 3 14.82 15.66 -5.24
C SER A 3 13.58 14.87 -4.87
N ASN A 4 13.71 13.84 -4.02
CA ASN A 4 12.61 12.96 -3.73
C ASN A 4 12.31 12.95 -2.25
N LYS A 5 11.51 13.92 -1.81
CA LYS A 5 11.18 14.06 -0.40
C LYS A 5 10.47 12.82 0.15
N GLY A 6 9.57 12.21 -0.65
CA GLY A 6 8.87 11.01 -0.22
C GLY A 6 9.83 9.85 0.02
N ILE A 7 10.85 9.73 -0.83
CA ILE A 7 11.85 8.69 -0.68
C ILE A 7 12.80 8.99 0.47
N VAL A 8 13.07 10.28 0.73
CA VAL A 8 13.94 10.69 1.84
C VAL A 8 13.38 10.22 3.18
N ASN A 9 12.05 10.23 3.31
CA ASN A 9 11.40 9.84 4.57
C ASN A 9 11.15 8.34 4.66
N MET A 10 11.56 7.59 3.65
CA MET A 10 11.31 6.15 3.60
C MET A 10 12.62 5.44 3.27
N THR A 11 12.91 4.39 4.01
CA THR A 11 14.04 3.52 3.66
C THR A 11 13.49 2.32 2.91
N SER A 12 14.30 1.78 2.02
CA SER A 12 13.93 0.63 1.21
C SER A 12 15.14 -0.25 1.00
N ARG A 13 14.96 -1.56 1.13
CA ARG A 13 16.03 -2.52 0.88
C ARG A 13 15.46 -3.84 0.39
N VAL A 14 16.30 -4.60 -0.29
CA VAL A 14 15.94 -5.92 -0.80
C VAL A 14 16.74 -6.98 -0.03
N GLU A 15 16.02 -7.99 0.47
CA GLU A 15 16.63 -9.13 1.14
C GLU A 15 16.05 -10.41 0.53
N GLY A 16 16.84 -11.09 -0.33
CA GLY A 16 16.37 -12.29 -1.02
C GLY A 16 15.18 -12.00 -1.91
N LYS A 17 14.04 -12.59 -1.58
CA LYS A 17 12.79 -12.40 -2.34
C LYS A 17 11.89 -11.36 -1.71
N GLU A 18 12.41 -10.57 -0.80
CA GLU A 18 11.62 -9.63 0.00
C GLU A 18 12.05 -8.19 -0.26
N LEU A 19 11.07 -7.32 -0.44
CA LEU A 19 11.28 -5.87 -0.47
C LEU A 19 10.77 -5.32 0.84
N ILE A 20 11.64 -4.60 1.58
CA ILE A 20 11.30 -4.10 2.91
C ILE A 20 11.37 -2.58 2.88
N MET A 21 10.24 -1.93 3.17
CA MET A 21 10.15 -0.48 3.21
C MET A 21 9.72 -0.03 4.59
N GLU A 22 10.35 1.04 5.09
CA GLU A 22 10.05 1.56 6.42
C GLU A 22 9.89 3.06 6.39
N ARG A 23 8.91 3.56 7.14
CA ARG A 23 8.68 4.99 7.23
C ARG A 23 8.05 5.31 8.59
N THR A 24 8.48 6.42 9.19
CA THR A 24 7.91 6.88 10.46
C THR A 24 6.81 7.91 10.17
N PHE A 25 5.65 7.70 10.79
CA PHE A 25 4.53 8.64 10.73
C PHE A 25 4.36 9.30 12.10
N HIS A 26 4.03 10.58 12.10
CA HIS A 26 3.87 11.35 13.33
C HIS A 26 2.43 11.25 13.83
N ALA A 27 2.04 10.04 14.18
CA ALA A 27 0.70 9.73 14.68
C ALA A 27 0.80 8.45 15.51
N PRO A 28 -0.11 8.29 16.50
CA PRO A 28 -0.09 7.08 17.31
C PRO A 28 -0.50 5.86 16.51
N ARG A 29 -0.02 4.71 16.95
CA ARG A 29 -0.21 3.44 16.24
C ARG A 29 -1.68 3.13 15.97
N GLU A 30 -2.54 3.41 16.92
CA GLU A 30 -3.97 3.15 16.78
C GLU A 30 -4.57 3.93 15.62
N LEU A 31 -4.13 5.18 15.44
CA LEU A 31 -4.63 6.02 14.36
C LEU A 31 -4.11 5.53 13.01
N VAL A 32 -2.83 5.17 12.94
CA VAL A 32 -2.25 4.64 11.70
C VAL A 32 -2.93 3.32 11.32
N PHE A 33 -3.17 2.45 12.31
CA PHE A 33 -3.87 1.19 12.06
C PHE A 33 -5.28 1.45 11.52
N LYS A 34 -5.98 2.44 12.08
CA LYS A 34 -7.32 2.78 11.63
C LYS A 34 -7.35 3.21 10.17
N ALA A 35 -6.28 3.85 9.71
CA ALA A 35 -6.18 4.25 8.30
C ALA A 35 -6.19 3.03 7.36
N PHE A 36 -5.76 1.87 7.83
CA PHE A 36 -5.75 0.64 7.05
C PHE A 36 -6.99 -0.21 7.25
N SER A 37 -7.71 -0.03 8.37
CA SER A 37 -8.78 -0.94 8.76
C SER A 37 -10.19 -0.45 8.48
N ASP A 38 -10.33 0.78 8.03
CA ASP A 38 -11.62 1.38 7.69
C ASP A 38 -11.65 1.66 6.20
N SER A 39 -12.73 1.22 5.53
CA SER A 39 -12.80 1.31 4.07
C SER A 39 -12.70 2.75 3.56
N LYS A 40 -13.42 3.68 4.17
CA LYS A 40 -13.39 5.06 3.72
C LYS A 40 -12.05 5.73 4.00
N HIS A 41 -11.47 5.41 5.15
CA HIS A 41 -10.15 5.94 5.48
C HIS A 41 -9.12 5.41 4.48
N LEU A 42 -9.18 4.13 4.17
CA LEU A 42 -8.25 3.51 3.24
C LEU A 42 -8.37 4.14 1.85
N GLU A 43 -9.60 4.39 1.39
CA GLU A 43 -9.82 5.04 0.09
C GLU A 43 -9.21 6.43 0.03
N SER A 44 -9.10 7.11 1.17
CA SER A 44 -8.66 8.50 1.18
C SER A 44 -7.15 8.66 0.92
N TRP A 45 -6.35 7.60 1.10
CA TRP A 45 -4.90 7.72 0.93
C TRP A 45 -4.30 6.61 0.04
N TRP A 46 -5.02 5.53 -0.22
CA TRP A 46 -4.48 4.45 -1.04
C TRP A 46 -4.35 4.91 -2.48
N GLY A 47 -3.24 4.52 -3.12
CA GLY A 47 -2.95 4.93 -4.47
C GLY A 47 -2.00 6.13 -4.53
N PRO A 48 -1.21 6.23 -5.59
CA PRO A 48 -0.28 7.36 -5.72
C PRO A 48 -1.04 8.66 -5.95
N GLN A 49 -0.33 9.78 -5.81
CA GLN A 49 -0.95 11.09 -6.00
C GLN A 49 -1.54 11.22 -7.40
N GLY A 50 -2.73 11.82 -7.47
CA GLY A 50 -3.46 11.96 -8.71
C GLY A 50 -4.35 10.78 -9.03
N TRP A 51 -4.26 9.72 -8.26
CA TRP A 51 -5.11 8.53 -8.42
C TRP A 51 -6.12 8.48 -7.28
N LYS A 52 -7.29 7.97 -7.61
CA LYS A 52 -8.39 7.84 -6.64
C LYS A 52 -8.75 6.37 -6.49
N THR A 53 -8.96 5.96 -5.25
CA THR A 53 -9.27 4.56 -4.95
C THR A 53 -10.72 4.39 -4.56
N GLU A 54 -11.33 3.35 -5.09
CA GLU A 54 -12.68 2.96 -4.73
C GLU A 54 -12.65 1.48 -4.34
N ASN A 55 -13.12 1.19 -3.13
CA ASN A 55 -13.21 -0.20 -2.66
C ASN A 55 -14.52 -0.80 -3.13
N LYS A 56 -14.44 -1.88 -3.90
CA LYS A 56 -15.62 -2.61 -4.36
C LYS A 56 -16.08 -3.60 -3.30
N THR A 57 -15.13 -4.24 -2.64
CA THR A 57 -15.41 -5.16 -1.54
C THR A 57 -14.36 -4.88 -0.48
N PHE A 58 -14.79 -4.81 0.78
CA PHE A 58 -13.87 -4.60 1.87
C PHE A 58 -14.35 -5.35 3.10
N GLU A 59 -13.70 -6.50 3.36
CA GLU A 59 -14.01 -7.35 4.50
C GLU A 59 -12.75 -7.44 5.35
N PHE A 60 -12.62 -6.58 6.34
CA PHE A 60 -11.42 -6.51 7.16
C PHE A 60 -11.48 -7.55 8.27
N LYS A 61 -11.20 -8.78 7.90
CA LYS A 61 -11.19 -9.93 8.81
C LYS A 61 -10.35 -11.03 8.17
N GLN A 62 -9.97 -12.02 8.98
CA GLN A 62 -9.20 -13.15 8.47
C GLN A 62 -9.97 -13.84 7.34
N GLU A 63 -9.31 -14.10 6.24
CA GLU A 63 -9.85 -14.66 4.99
C GLU A 63 -10.85 -13.72 4.30
N GLY A 64 -10.97 -12.47 4.77
CA GLY A 64 -11.81 -11.48 4.11
C GLY A 64 -11.18 -10.95 2.83
N VAL A 65 -11.99 -10.39 1.95
CA VAL A 65 -11.58 -9.92 0.63
C VAL A 65 -11.59 -8.40 0.59
N TRP A 66 -10.54 -7.84 -0.01
CA TRP A 66 -10.45 -6.42 -0.31
C TRP A 66 -10.20 -6.30 -1.81
N HIS A 67 -11.24 -5.88 -2.54
CA HIS A 67 -11.18 -5.70 -3.99
C HIS A 67 -11.33 -4.21 -4.28
N TYR A 68 -10.36 -3.63 -4.98
CA TYR A 68 -10.31 -2.18 -5.14
C TYR A 68 -9.89 -1.79 -6.55
N CYS A 69 -10.25 -0.55 -6.91
CA CYS A 69 -9.89 0.07 -8.17
C CYS A 69 -9.20 1.40 -7.90
N MET A 70 -8.05 1.60 -8.52
CA MET A 70 -7.38 2.89 -8.52
C MET A 70 -7.53 3.49 -9.92
N ARG A 71 -8.00 4.74 -10.01
CA ARG A 71 -8.18 5.43 -11.28
C ARG A 71 -7.38 6.72 -11.28
N CYS A 72 -6.63 6.94 -12.34
CA CYS A 72 -5.90 8.20 -12.50
C CYS A 72 -6.87 9.31 -12.90
N GLU A 73 -6.96 10.33 -12.06
CA GLU A 73 -7.83 11.49 -12.30
C GLU A 73 -7.05 12.76 -12.55
N ASP A 74 -5.74 12.64 -12.74
CA ASP A 74 -4.86 13.79 -12.96
C ASP A 74 -4.57 13.91 -14.45
N LYS A 75 -5.14 14.96 -15.07
CA LYS A 75 -4.97 15.19 -16.49
C LYS A 75 -3.51 15.46 -16.86
N ASN A 76 -2.70 15.87 -15.89
CA ASN A 76 -1.30 16.17 -16.12
C ASN A 76 -0.44 14.90 -16.23
N GLN A 77 -1.01 13.72 -15.98
CA GLN A 77 -0.28 12.47 -16.10
C GLN A 77 -0.39 11.85 -17.50
N GLY A 78 -0.90 12.61 -18.44
CA GLY A 78 -0.86 12.24 -19.85
C GLY A 78 -1.68 10.98 -20.16
N GLU A 79 -1.02 9.97 -20.69
CA GLU A 79 -1.69 8.74 -21.09
C GLU A 79 -2.25 7.94 -19.93
N PHE A 80 -1.78 8.20 -18.69
CA PHE A 80 -2.33 7.53 -17.52
C PHE A 80 -3.72 8.06 -17.15
N TYR A 81 -4.06 9.26 -17.60
CA TYR A 81 -5.36 9.85 -17.25
C TYR A 81 -6.50 8.94 -17.68
N GLY A 82 -7.35 8.59 -16.73
CA GLY A 82 -8.49 7.71 -16.98
C GLY A 82 -8.18 6.23 -16.89
N MET A 83 -6.91 5.86 -16.71
CA MET A 83 -6.55 4.46 -16.55
C MET A 83 -7.00 3.92 -15.22
N GLU A 84 -7.39 2.66 -15.19
CA GLU A 84 -7.79 1.95 -13.98
C GLU A 84 -6.83 0.82 -13.69
N SER A 85 -6.52 0.66 -12.40
CA SER A 85 -5.71 -0.45 -11.93
C SER A 85 -6.52 -1.16 -10.84
N TRP A 86 -6.80 -2.43 -11.05
CA TRP A 86 -7.60 -3.22 -10.11
C TRP A 86 -6.70 -4.15 -9.32
N GLY A 87 -7.03 -4.32 -8.03
CA GLY A 87 -6.31 -5.22 -7.17
C GLY A 87 -7.25 -5.99 -6.28
N LYS A 88 -6.80 -7.16 -5.85
CA LYS A 88 -7.59 -7.99 -4.93
C LYS A 88 -6.65 -8.55 -3.87
N ALA A 89 -7.01 -8.31 -2.63
CA ALA A 89 -6.24 -8.80 -1.50
C ALA A 89 -7.09 -9.72 -0.66
N ILE A 90 -6.44 -10.69 -0.02
CA ILE A 90 -7.09 -11.58 0.93
C ILE A 90 -6.32 -11.46 2.23
N TYR A 91 -7.01 -11.06 3.30
CA TYR A 91 -6.40 -10.90 4.61
C TYR A 91 -6.11 -12.26 5.23
N LYS A 92 -4.88 -12.47 5.65
CA LYS A 92 -4.46 -13.74 6.24
C LYS A 92 -4.31 -13.64 7.75
N GLU A 93 -3.88 -12.50 8.25
CA GLU A 93 -3.68 -12.33 9.70
C GLU A 93 -3.91 -10.88 10.05
N ILE A 94 -4.67 -10.63 11.10
CA ILE A 94 -4.89 -9.27 11.61
C ILE A 94 -4.71 -9.30 13.12
N VAL A 95 -3.72 -8.54 13.62
CA VAL A 95 -3.46 -8.38 15.04
C VAL A 95 -3.51 -6.89 15.33
N GLU A 96 -4.66 -6.40 15.75
CA GLU A 96 -4.87 -4.98 16.01
C GLU A 96 -4.19 -4.55 17.29
N PRO A 97 -3.46 -3.46 17.32
CA PRO A 97 -3.10 -2.54 16.24
C PRO A 97 -1.67 -2.76 15.74
N GLU A 98 -1.18 -3.98 15.70
CA GLU A 98 0.23 -4.30 15.53
C GLU A 98 0.60 -4.80 14.14
N LYS A 99 -0.31 -5.54 13.48
CA LYS A 99 0.11 -6.30 12.31
C LYS A 99 -1.06 -6.63 11.39
N ILE A 100 -0.81 -6.52 10.09
CA ILE A 100 -1.75 -6.99 9.06
C ILE A 100 -0.94 -7.79 8.04
N VAL A 101 -1.41 -8.99 7.70
CA VAL A 101 -0.82 -9.81 6.64
C VAL A 101 -1.88 -10.07 5.59
N TYR A 102 -1.57 -9.80 4.34
CA TYR A 102 -2.49 -10.09 3.25
C TYR A 102 -1.73 -10.50 2.00
N ILE A 103 -2.42 -11.24 1.13
CA ILE A 103 -1.90 -11.58 -0.20
C ILE A 103 -2.53 -10.60 -1.17
N ASP A 104 -1.70 -9.85 -1.88
CA ASP A 104 -2.15 -8.83 -2.82
C ASP A 104 -1.82 -9.28 -4.24
N ALA A 105 -2.77 -9.10 -5.16
CA ALA A 105 -2.61 -9.53 -6.53
C ALA A 105 -3.31 -8.53 -7.45
N PHE A 106 -2.84 -8.45 -8.69
CA PHE A 106 -3.54 -7.68 -9.72
C PHE A 106 -4.78 -8.46 -10.13
N SER A 107 -5.87 -7.74 -10.39
CA SER A 107 -7.13 -8.37 -10.77
C SER A 107 -7.82 -7.57 -11.87
N ASP A 108 -8.98 -8.09 -12.32
CA ASP A 108 -9.87 -7.34 -13.18
C ASP A 108 -11.02 -6.78 -12.34
N LYS A 109 -11.97 -6.11 -13.00
CA LYS A 109 -13.11 -5.49 -12.31
C LYS A 109 -14.03 -6.51 -11.67
N ASP A 110 -13.99 -7.76 -12.12
CA ASP A 110 -14.84 -8.83 -11.60
C ASP A 110 -14.15 -9.61 -10.47
N GLY A 111 -12.93 -9.23 -10.12
CA GLY A 111 -12.20 -9.88 -9.04
C GLY A 111 -11.43 -11.11 -9.45
N ASN A 112 -11.25 -11.33 -10.74
CA ASN A 112 -10.43 -12.44 -11.22
C ASN A 112 -8.95 -12.06 -11.13
N ILE A 113 -8.18 -12.92 -10.47
CA ILE A 113 -6.74 -12.68 -10.28
C ILE A 113 -6.01 -12.86 -11.60
N SER A 114 -5.11 -11.91 -11.91
CA SER A 114 -4.27 -12.00 -13.09
C SER A 114 -3.16 -13.03 -12.87
N ASP A 115 -3.03 -13.99 -13.78
CA ASP A 115 -1.94 -14.95 -13.72
C ASP A 115 -0.71 -14.45 -14.50
N GLN A 116 -0.82 -13.25 -15.08
CA GLN A 116 0.28 -12.61 -15.81
C GLN A 116 1.16 -11.75 -14.90
N MET A 117 0.67 -11.39 -13.71
CA MET A 117 1.35 -10.50 -12.78
C MET A 117 1.60 -11.21 -11.47
N PRO A 118 2.70 -10.88 -10.77
CA PRO A 118 3.04 -11.58 -9.54
C PRO A 118 2.10 -11.26 -8.40
N GLU A 119 1.89 -12.27 -7.54
CA GLU A 119 1.25 -12.06 -6.24
C GLU A 119 2.31 -11.72 -5.21
N MET A 120 1.90 -10.96 -4.20
CA MET A 120 2.79 -10.55 -3.13
C MET A 120 2.17 -10.90 -1.79
N ILE A 121 2.99 -11.42 -0.88
CA ILE A 121 2.55 -11.57 0.51
C ILE A 121 3.05 -10.34 1.23
N ILE A 122 2.12 -9.53 1.70
CA ILE A 122 2.41 -8.24 2.33
C ILE A 122 2.23 -8.36 3.83
N THR A 123 3.28 -8.01 4.58
CA THR A 123 3.19 -7.91 6.03
C THR A 123 3.39 -6.45 6.40
N VAL A 124 2.41 -5.87 7.07
CA VAL A 124 2.48 -4.49 7.56
C VAL A 124 2.63 -4.54 9.06
N LEU A 125 3.72 -3.98 9.58
CA LEU A 125 4.00 -3.94 11.01
C LEU A 125 3.88 -2.50 11.49
N PHE A 126 3.09 -2.30 12.54
CA PHE A 126 2.86 -0.99 13.13
C PHE A 126 3.63 -0.93 14.44
N ASN A 127 4.85 -0.42 14.38
CA ASN A 127 5.75 -0.39 15.53
C ASN A 127 5.54 0.87 16.33
N ASP A 128 5.14 0.70 17.59
CA ASP A 128 4.88 1.81 18.51
C ASP A 128 6.19 2.52 18.86
N SER A 129 6.21 3.82 18.68
CA SER A 129 7.37 4.65 18.98
C SER A 129 6.91 5.88 19.77
N GLY A 130 6.04 5.67 20.76
CA GLY A 130 5.47 6.75 21.55
C GLY A 130 4.35 7.44 20.79
N GLU A 131 4.54 8.71 20.47
CA GLU A 131 3.54 9.46 19.72
C GLU A 131 3.66 9.23 18.22
N ASN A 132 4.68 8.46 17.82
CA ASN A 132 4.94 8.17 16.42
C ASN A 132 4.78 6.68 16.15
N THR A 133 4.65 6.33 14.88
CA THR A 133 4.58 4.94 14.45
C THR A 133 5.62 4.69 13.37
N LYS A 134 6.44 3.67 13.55
CA LYS A 134 7.32 3.22 12.49
C LYS A 134 6.61 2.11 11.75
N LEU A 135 6.24 2.39 10.51
CA LEU A 135 5.54 1.42 9.67
C LEU A 135 6.56 0.64 8.85
N THR A 136 6.50 -0.67 8.94
CA THR A 136 7.36 -1.55 8.15
C THR A 136 6.48 -2.36 7.22
N VAL A 137 6.74 -2.28 5.92
CA VAL A 137 5.99 -3.05 4.93
C VAL A 137 6.96 -4.04 4.28
N ARG A 138 6.68 -5.32 4.46
CA ARG A 138 7.49 -6.39 3.88
C ARG A 138 6.69 -7.05 2.77
N SER A 139 7.20 -6.98 1.55
CA SER A 139 6.56 -7.57 0.38
C SER A 139 7.37 -8.77 -0.06
N GLN A 140 6.80 -9.95 0.06
CA GLN A 140 7.49 -11.20 -0.30
C GLN A 140 6.97 -11.72 -1.63
N PHE A 141 7.89 -12.08 -2.50
CA PHE A 141 7.58 -12.57 -3.85
C PHE A 141 7.93 -14.05 -3.95
N SER A 142 7.43 -14.72 -4.97
CA SER A 142 7.72 -16.14 -5.16
C SER A 142 9.13 -16.36 -5.71
N SER A 143 9.73 -15.34 -6.32
CA SER A 143 11.09 -15.43 -6.85
C SER A 143 11.76 -14.06 -6.85
N GLU A 144 13.10 -14.07 -6.94
CA GLU A 144 13.84 -12.82 -7.06
C GLU A 144 13.55 -12.12 -8.40
N ASP A 145 13.24 -12.89 -9.42
CA ASP A 145 12.89 -12.33 -10.74
C ASP A 145 11.58 -11.55 -10.68
N GLU A 146 10.59 -12.07 -9.95
CA GLU A 146 9.32 -11.37 -9.76
C GLU A 146 9.52 -10.09 -8.96
N LEU A 147 10.34 -10.16 -7.91
CA LEU A 147 10.67 -8.99 -7.12
C LEU A 147 11.29 -7.91 -8.01
N LYS A 148 12.26 -8.30 -8.83
CA LYS A 148 12.96 -7.37 -9.71
C LYS A 148 12.00 -6.72 -10.69
N LYS A 149 11.07 -7.51 -11.24
CA LYS A 149 10.07 -7.01 -12.17
C LYS A 149 9.21 -5.91 -11.52
N VAL A 150 8.77 -6.14 -10.30
CA VAL A 150 7.93 -5.18 -9.59
C VAL A 150 8.72 -3.93 -9.22
N VAL A 151 9.98 -4.09 -8.82
CA VAL A 151 10.84 -2.94 -8.53
C VAL A 151 11.04 -2.10 -9.79
N GLU A 152 11.20 -2.74 -10.93
CA GLU A 152 11.37 -2.03 -12.21
C GLU A 152 10.09 -1.31 -12.63
N MET A 153 8.93 -1.75 -12.16
CA MET A 153 7.66 -1.08 -12.40
C MET A 153 7.48 0.18 -11.55
N GLY A 154 8.39 0.44 -10.62
CA GLY A 154 8.34 1.65 -9.80
C GLY A 154 7.59 1.52 -8.50
N VAL A 155 7.53 0.32 -7.92
CA VAL A 155 6.76 0.08 -6.69
C VAL A 155 7.24 0.95 -5.53
N GLU A 156 8.56 1.21 -5.45
CA GLU A 156 9.09 2.02 -4.36
C GLU A 156 8.62 3.47 -4.46
N GLN A 157 8.62 4.02 -5.66
CA GLN A 157 8.18 5.40 -5.89
C GLN A 157 6.66 5.52 -5.67
N GLY A 158 5.91 4.52 -6.13
CA GLY A 158 4.47 4.49 -5.92
C GLY A 158 4.10 4.41 -4.45
N MET A 159 4.82 3.58 -3.70
CA MET A 159 4.57 3.44 -2.26
C MET A 159 4.94 4.71 -1.52
N ALA A 160 6.05 5.37 -1.89
CA ALA A 160 6.44 6.63 -1.27
C ALA A 160 5.39 7.71 -1.51
N SER A 161 4.87 7.80 -2.74
CA SER A 161 3.82 8.74 -3.09
C SER A 161 2.54 8.47 -2.29
N GLN A 162 2.17 7.21 -2.18
CA GLN A 162 0.99 6.79 -1.43
C GLN A 162 1.13 7.12 0.05
N PHE A 163 2.30 6.89 0.63
CA PHE A 163 2.54 7.20 2.04
C PHE A 163 2.59 8.70 2.31
N ASP A 164 2.97 9.51 1.31
CA ASP A 164 2.84 10.97 1.43
C ASP A 164 1.36 11.34 1.58
N CYS A 165 0.47 10.69 0.84
CA CYS A 165 -0.97 10.91 0.98
C CYS A 165 -1.44 10.49 2.36
N LEU A 166 -0.95 9.37 2.86
CA LEU A 166 -1.30 8.92 4.22
C LEU A 166 -0.86 9.93 5.26
N ASP A 167 0.34 10.47 5.11
CA ASP A 167 0.87 11.46 6.05
C ASP A 167 -0.03 12.69 6.11
N GLU A 168 -0.50 13.16 4.94
CA GLU A 168 -1.41 14.30 4.86
C GLU A 168 -2.75 14.01 5.56
N VAL A 169 -3.29 12.84 5.32
CA VAL A 169 -4.57 12.43 5.91
C VAL A 169 -4.45 12.32 7.43
N LEU A 170 -3.35 11.73 7.91
CA LEU A 170 -3.12 11.60 9.35
C LEU A 170 -3.01 12.97 10.02
N ALA A 171 -2.41 13.95 9.35
CA ALA A 171 -2.30 15.29 9.88
C ALA A 171 -3.67 15.94 10.07
N GLU A 172 -4.62 15.61 9.18
CA GLU A 172 -5.99 16.14 9.27
C GLU A 172 -6.78 15.52 10.42
N TRP A 173 -6.45 14.29 10.80
CA TRP A 173 -7.20 13.56 11.81
C TRP A 173 -6.75 13.84 13.24
N LYS A 174 -5.63 14.51 13.43
CA LYS A 174 -5.10 14.81 14.75
C LYS A 174 -5.83 15.97 15.44
#